data_c5b98854b7f1577cab2dd270017f3841
#
_entry.id   c5b98854b7f1577cab2dd270017f3841
#
_cell.length_a   1.000
_cell.length_b   1.000
_cell.length_c   1.000
_cell.angle_alpha   90.00
_cell.angle_beta   90.00
_cell.angle_gamma   90.00
#
_symmetry.space_group_name_H-M   'P 1'
#
loop_
_entity.id
_entity.type
_entity.pdbx_description
1 polymer ?
#
loop_
_entity_poly.entity_id
_entity_poly.type
_entity_poly.pdbx_seq_one_letter_code
_entity_poly.pdbx_strand_id
1 'polypeptide(L)'
;MFRLYQGRLQSFVVRTVSAYRALWLLVAVLLVSCGKTADEPASPVVDAPPISAEQQRLEDFFAATWEADLARYPASASYLGIKDQQDQWNDVSESFQLESLELARERLAFLEGIDTSQLSPARQLSYRLYRLDLERTLAGAAFRHHRYVIHQFRGPHTSPISLLVNVHTIDSEQDAEDYIARLNNLPDYFDDVIEQIQIRMDKG
;
A
#
# COMPACT_ATOMS: atom_id res chain seq x y z
N MET A 1 -56.70 -29.52 40.35
CA MET A 1 -55.72 -28.40 40.23
C MET A 1 -54.86 -28.40 38.93
N PHE A 2 -54.90 -29.44 38.14
CA PHE A 2 -54.04 -29.59 36.92
C PHE A 2 -54.64 -28.98 35.62
N ARG A 3 -55.95 -28.79 35.53
CA ARG A 3 -56.61 -28.27 34.33
C ARG A 3 -56.55 -26.75 34.14
N LEU A 4 -56.25 -25.98 35.18
CA LEU A 4 -56.18 -24.50 35.11
C LEU A 4 -54.77 -24.00 34.64
N TYR A 5 -53.77 -24.88 34.68
CA TYR A 5 -52.39 -24.52 34.28
C TYR A 5 -52.15 -24.66 32.76
N GLN A 6 -52.85 -25.61 32.11
CA GLN A 6 -52.69 -25.83 30.66
C GLN A 6 -53.29 -24.68 29.82
N GLY A 7 -54.39 -24.08 30.27
CA GLY A 7 -55.01 -22.95 29.52
C GLY A 7 -54.20 -21.65 29.49
N ARG A 8 -53.39 -21.39 30.52
CA ARG A 8 -52.51 -20.23 30.59
C ARG A 8 -51.23 -20.36 29.77
N LEU A 9 -50.70 -21.57 29.66
CA LEU A 9 -49.50 -21.81 28.84
C LEU A 9 -49.82 -21.75 27.34
N GLN A 10 -50.98 -22.26 26.90
CA GLN A 10 -51.36 -22.14 25.50
C GLN A 10 -51.61 -20.68 25.05
N SER A 11 -52.23 -19.86 25.89
CA SER A 11 -52.47 -18.45 25.55
C SER A 11 -51.19 -17.62 25.53
N PHE A 12 -50.15 -18.03 26.32
CA PHE A 12 -48.86 -17.32 26.31
C PHE A 12 -48.05 -17.69 25.08
N VAL A 13 -48.04 -18.96 24.69
CA VAL A 13 -47.29 -19.41 23.47
C VAL A 13 -47.92 -18.84 22.21
N VAL A 14 -49.23 -18.77 22.10
CA VAL A 14 -49.92 -18.20 20.92
C VAL A 14 -49.67 -16.69 20.79
N ARG A 15 -49.61 -15.95 21.91
CA ARG A 15 -49.32 -14.52 21.88
C ARG A 15 -47.88 -14.20 21.52
N THR A 16 -46.91 -14.99 21.99
CA THR A 16 -45.49 -14.82 21.65
C THR A 16 -45.21 -15.16 20.20
N VAL A 17 -45.75 -16.24 19.66
CA VAL A 17 -45.61 -16.63 18.24
C VAL A 17 -46.24 -15.57 17.31
N SER A 18 -47.37 -14.96 17.71
CA SER A 18 -48.00 -13.88 16.94
C SER A 18 -47.13 -12.61 16.93
N ALA A 19 -46.51 -12.25 18.05
CA ALA A 19 -45.61 -11.11 18.15
C ALA A 19 -44.36 -11.29 17.30
N TYR A 20 -43.75 -12.48 17.29
CA TYR A 20 -42.61 -12.80 16.43
C TYR A 20 -42.96 -12.76 14.92
N ARG A 21 -44.18 -13.24 14.53
CA ARG A 21 -44.64 -13.13 13.15
C ARG A 21 -44.84 -11.69 12.71
N ALA A 22 -45.34 -10.82 13.57
CA ALA A 22 -45.48 -9.38 13.26
C ALA A 22 -44.12 -8.70 13.15
N LEU A 23 -43.14 -9.08 13.99
CA LEU A 23 -41.77 -8.55 13.95
C LEU A 23 -41.03 -8.97 12.66
N TRP A 24 -41.18 -10.25 12.25
CA TRP A 24 -40.58 -10.75 11.00
C TRP A 24 -41.20 -10.11 9.75
N LEU A 25 -42.49 -9.81 9.76
CA LEU A 25 -43.14 -9.10 8.67
C LEU A 25 -42.65 -7.63 8.60
N LEU A 26 -42.42 -6.99 9.73
CA LEU A 26 -41.86 -5.63 9.76
C LEU A 26 -40.42 -5.59 9.27
N VAL A 27 -39.60 -6.57 9.62
CA VAL A 27 -38.22 -6.70 9.11
C VAL A 27 -38.20 -7.01 7.62
N ALA A 28 -39.12 -7.86 7.14
CA ALA A 28 -39.24 -8.15 5.70
C ALA A 28 -39.66 -6.91 4.87
N VAL A 29 -40.56 -6.06 5.41
CA VAL A 29 -40.95 -4.80 4.75
C VAL A 29 -39.82 -3.78 4.72
N LEU A 30 -38.98 -3.72 5.75
CA LEU A 30 -37.78 -2.86 5.79
C LEU A 30 -36.70 -3.30 4.79
N LEU A 31 -36.55 -4.61 4.55
CA LEU A 31 -35.61 -5.14 3.58
C LEU A 31 -36.05 -4.91 2.12
N VAL A 32 -37.35 -4.85 1.85
CA VAL A 32 -37.89 -4.54 0.50
C VAL A 32 -37.78 -3.05 0.19
N SER A 33 -37.72 -2.17 1.21
CA SER A 33 -37.59 -0.71 1.00
C SER A 33 -36.20 -0.27 0.53
N CYS A 34 -35.14 -1.12 0.68
CA CYS A 34 -33.81 -0.82 0.14
C CYS A 34 -33.59 -1.31 -1.30
N GLY A 35 -34.60 -1.82 -1.98
CA GLY A 35 -34.50 -2.45 -3.31
C GLY A 35 -34.94 -1.62 -4.49
N LYS A 36 -35.22 -0.33 -4.33
CA LYS A 36 -35.35 0.58 -5.48
C LYS A 36 -34.06 1.40 -5.58
N THR A 37 -33.05 0.81 -6.24
CA THR A 37 -32.14 1.65 -7.00
C THR A 37 -33.00 2.42 -7.98
N ALA A 38 -33.26 3.71 -7.71
CA ALA A 38 -33.63 4.60 -8.76
C ALA A 38 -32.61 4.36 -9.89
N ASP A 39 -33.07 4.12 -11.10
CA ASP A 39 -32.24 4.27 -12.29
C ASP A 39 -31.73 5.72 -12.26
N GLU A 40 -30.61 5.92 -11.58
CA GLU A 40 -29.84 7.14 -11.74
C GLU A 40 -29.43 7.09 -13.20
N PRO A 41 -29.85 8.06 -14.02
CA PRO A 41 -29.47 8.07 -15.42
C PRO A 41 -27.94 8.02 -15.42
N ALA A 42 -27.39 6.96 -16.01
CA ALA A 42 -25.94 6.81 -16.15
C ALA A 42 -25.43 8.16 -16.66
N SER A 43 -24.63 8.84 -15.83
CA SER A 43 -24.00 10.08 -16.23
C SER A 43 -23.39 9.82 -17.60
N PRO A 44 -23.62 10.66 -18.60
CA PRO A 44 -23.07 10.42 -19.92
C PRO A 44 -21.58 10.19 -19.74
N VAL A 45 -21.09 9.06 -20.21
CA VAL A 45 -19.65 8.82 -20.33
C VAL A 45 -19.17 9.92 -21.27
N VAL A 46 -18.71 11.01 -20.68
CA VAL A 46 -18.04 12.05 -21.45
C VAL A 46 -16.73 11.37 -21.87
N ASP A 47 -16.63 11.04 -23.16
CA ASP A 47 -15.37 10.56 -23.71
C ASP A 47 -14.30 11.56 -23.32
N ALA A 48 -13.39 11.15 -22.45
CA ALA A 48 -12.29 12.01 -22.04
C ALA A 48 -11.55 12.43 -23.32
N PRO A 49 -11.22 13.71 -23.47
CA PRO A 49 -10.48 14.14 -24.65
C PRO A 49 -9.19 13.31 -24.78
N PRO A 50 -8.78 12.99 -26.02
CA PRO A 50 -7.58 12.20 -26.23
C PRO A 50 -6.41 12.88 -25.53
N ILE A 51 -5.64 12.10 -24.77
CA ILE A 51 -4.45 12.58 -24.06
C ILE A 51 -3.39 12.99 -25.09
N SER A 52 -2.62 14.02 -24.77
CA SER A 52 -1.52 14.46 -25.62
C SER A 52 -0.38 13.42 -25.64
N ALA A 53 0.46 13.46 -26.66
CA ALA A 53 1.65 12.60 -26.74
C ALA A 53 2.60 12.82 -25.55
N GLU A 54 2.73 14.07 -25.07
CA GLU A 54 3.54 14.39 -23.89
C GLU A 54 2.92 13.83 -22.59
N GLN A 55 1.60 13.87 -22.46
CA GLN A 55 0.95 13.24 -21.32
C GLN A 55 1.13 11.73 -21.34
N GLN A 56 0.98 11.08 -22.50
CA GLN A 56 1.24 9.65 -22.62
C GLN A 56 2.68 9.30 -22.27
N ARG A 57 3.63 10.07 -22.75
CA ARG A 57 5.06 9.89 -22.44
C ARG A 57 5.35 9.99 -20.94
N LEU A 58 4.69 10.92 -20.23
CA LEU A 58 4.80 11.03 -18.77
C LEU A 58 4.14 9.85 -18.05
N GLU A 59 3.00 9.37 -18.53
CA GLU A 59 2.30 8.23 -17.94
C GLU A 59 3.10 6.93 -18.10
N ASP A 60 3.65 6.70 -19.28
CA ASP A 60 4.53 5.56 -19.56
C ASP A 60 5.79 5.59 -18.68
N PHE A 61 6.36 6.78 -18.49
CA PHE A 61 7.48 6.97 -17.57
C PHE A 61 7.10 6.65 -16.12
N PHE A 62 5.96 7.09 -15.63
CA PHE A 62 5.51 6.78 -14.27
C PHE A 62 5.24 5.28 -14.09
N ALA A 63 4.65 4.64 -15.11
CA ALA A 63 4.41 3.19 -15.07
C ALA A 63 5.74 2.41 -15.01
N ALA A 64 6.68 2.74 -15.90
CA ALA A 64 8.01 2.09 -15.89
C ALA A 64 8.78 2.34 -14.59
N THR A 65 8.67 3.57 -14.03
CA THR A 65 9.29 3.92 -12.75
C THR A 65 8.69 3.11 -11.61
N TRP A 66 7.38 2.95 -11.58
CA TRP A 66 6.68 2.16 -10.57
C TRP A 66 7.14 0.69 -10.58
N GLU A 67 7.17 0.05 -11.74
CA GLU A 67 7.65 -1.33 -11.88
C GLU A 67 9.12 -1.48 -11.44
N ALA A 68 9.97 -0.53 -11.85
CA ALA A 68 11.36 -0.52 -11.44
C ALA A 68 11.52 -0.36 -9.92
N ASP A 69 10.72 0.50 -9.29
CA ASP A 69 10.77 0.72 -7.84
C ASP A 69 10.23 -0.49 -7.06
N LEU A 70 9.19 -1.18 -7.55
CA LEU A 70 8.74 -2.45 -6.95
C LEU A 70 9.86 -3.49 -6.93
N ALA A 71 10.60 -3.64 -8.05
CA ALA A 71 11.73 -4.55 -8.13
C ALA A 71 12.90 -4.14 -7.22
N ARG A 72 13.15 -2.85 -7.03
CA ARG A 72 14.22 -2.34 -6.17
C ARG A 72 13.91 -2.42 -4.67
N TYR A 73 12.64 -2.46 -4.30
CA TYR A 73 12.19 -2.38 -2.91
C TYR A 73 11.24 -3.53 -2.54
N PRO A 74 11.71 -4.80 -2.52
CA PRO A 74 10.89 -5.99 -2.29
C PRO A 74 10.15 -5.98 -0.96
N ALA A 75 10.75 -5.46 0.11
CA ALA A 75 10.06 -5.31 1.38
C ALA A 75 8.93 -4.28 1.28
N SER A 76 9.10 -3.20 0.52
CA SER A 76 8.05 -2.20 0.28
C SER A 76 6.92 -2.76 -0.58
N ALA A 77 7.22 -3.60 -1.57
CA ALA A 77 6.25 -4.32 -2.38
C ALA A 77 5.36 -5.23 -1.50
N SER A 78 5.96 -5.90 -0.51
CA SER A 78 5.20 -6.73 0.45
C SER A 78 4.16 -5.91 1.24
N TYR A 79 4.45 -4.66 1.63
CA TYR A 79 3.46 -3.77 2.28
C TYR A 79 2.28 -3.39 1.38
N LEU A 80 2.44 -3.51 0.06
CA LEU A 80 1.38 -3.31 -0.92
C LEU A 80 0.62 -4.60 -1.25
N GLY A 81 0.97 -5.72 -0.61
CA GLY A 81 0.40 -7.03 -0.87
C GLY A 81 0.94 -7.71 -2.14
N ILE A 82 2.02 -7.18 -2.72
CA ILE A 82 2.69 -7.76 -3.88
C ILE A 82 3.65 -8.82 -3.38
N LYS A 83 3.47 -10.05 -3.87
CA LYS A 83 4.20 -11.22 -3.39
C LYS A 83 5.47 -11.55 -4.19
N ASP A 84 5.73 -10.82 -5.25
CA ASP A 84 6.97 -10.96 -6.00
C ASP A 84 8.17 -10.62 -5.11
N GLN A 85 9.18 -11.47 -5.08
CA GLN A 85 10.39 -11.28 -4.27
C GLN A 85 10.15 -11.23 -2.74
N GLN A 86 9.16 -11.95 -2.20
CA GLN A 86 8.92 -12.03 -0.76
C GLN A 86 10.07 -12.67 0.03
N ASP A 87 10.98 -13.34 -0.62
CA ASP A 87 12.21 -13.92 -0.08
C ASP A 87 13.30 -12.88 0.23
N GLN A 88 13.17 -11.64 -0.27
CA GLN A 88 14.23 -10.62 -0.24
C GLN A 88 13.93 -9.46 0.70
N TRP A 89 15.01 -8.79 1.14
CA TRP A 89 14.97 -7.50 1.83
C TRP A 89 15.29 -6.36 0.87
N ASN A 90 14.92 -5.14 1.25
CA ASN A 90 15.45 -3.97 0.55
C ASN A 90 16.97 -3.89 0.78
N ASP A 91 17.70 -3.64 -0.27
CA ASP A 91 19.13 -3.31 -0.17
C ASP A 91 19.29 -1.96 0.56
N VAL A 92 20.14 -1.93 1.57
CA VAL A 92 20.45 -0.73 2.37
C VAL A 92 21.92 -0.34 2.31
N SER A 93 22.69 -1.00 1.43
CA SER A 93 24.11 -0.77 1.22
C SER A 93 24.43 0.65 0.76
N GLU A 94 25.67 1.09 0.91
CA GLU A 94 26.14 2.39 0.41
C GLU A 94 26.09 2.46 -1.11
N SER A 95 26.41 1.37 -1.81
CA SER A 95 26.32 1.28 -3.27
C SER A 95 24.90 1.51 -3.78
N PHE A 96 23.93 0.86 -3.17
CA PHE A 96 22.51 1.03 -3.52
C PHE A 96 22.02 2.47 -3.30
N GLN A 97 22.47 3.12 -2.23
CA GLN A 97 22.14 4.53 -1.98
C GLN A 97 22.75 5.47 -3.04
N LEU A 98 23.98 5.21 -3.47
CA LEU A 98 24.63 5.99 -4.54
C LEU A 98 23.95 5.77 -5.89
N GLU A 99 23.62 4.52 -6.25
CA GLU A 99 22.84 4.20 -7.44
C GLU A 99 21.46 4.88 -7.43
N SER A 100 20.81 4.92 -6.28
CA SER A 100 19.51 5.59 -6.12
C SER A 100 19.60 7.09 -6.38
N LEU A 101 20.72 7.73 -6.06
CA LEU A 101 20.97 9.14 -6.38
C LEU A 101 21.21 9.34 -7.87
N GLU A 102 21.92 8.44 -8.56
CA GLU A 102 22.08 8.50 -10.02
C GLU A 102 20.74 8.32 -10.71
N LEU A 103 19.97 7.33 -10.29
CA LEU A 103 18.61 7.11 -10.80
C LEU A 103 17.71 8.33 -10.60
N ALA A 104 17.84 9.03 -9.48
CA ALA A 104 17.10 10.27 -9.23
C ALA A 104 17.52 11.39 -10.21
N ARG A 105 18.80 11.48 -10.58
CA ARG A 105 19.29 12.44 -11.60
C ARG A 105 18.75 12.11 -12.98
N GLU A 106 18.80 10.85 -13.39
CA GLU A 106 18.25 10.38 -14.67
C GLU A 106 16.76 10.68 -14.79
N ARG A 107 16.00 10.38 -13.75
CA ARG A 107 14.56 10.65 -13.69
C ARG A 107 14.24 12.15 -13.75
N LEU A 108 15.03 12.98 -13.06
CA LEU A 108 14.88 14.43 -13.12
C LEU A 108 15.19 14.96 -14.51
N ALA A 109 16.26 14.50 -15.15
CA ALA A 109 16.61 14.87 -16.52
C ALA A 109 15.51 14.47 -17.53
N PHE A 110 14.88 13.30 -17.35
CA PHE A 110 13.71 12.92 -18.14
C PHE A 110 12.55 13.92 -17.99
N LEU A 111 12.23 14.30 -16.75
CA LEU A 111 11.14 15.25 -16.48
C LEU A 111 11.42 16.63 -17.08
N GLU A 112 12.66 17.08 -17.10
CA GLU A 112 13.05 18.37 -17.72
C GLU A 112 12.78 18.42 -19.23
N GLY A 113 12.71 17.25 -19.88
CA GLY A 113 12.35 17.12 -21.29
C GLY A 113 10.85 17.04 -21.56
N ILE A 114 9.96 17.18 -20.57
CA ILE A 114 8.50 17.13 -20.73
C ILE A 114 7.93 18.54 -20.97
N ASP A 115 7.15 18.70 -22.04
CA ASP A 115 6.37 19.92 -22.27
C ASP A 115 5.12 19.94 -21.38
N THR A 116 5.23 20.61 -20.24
CA THR A 116 4.15 20.67 -19.25
C THR A 116 2.90 21.43 -19.72
N SER A 117 3.01 22.24 -20.78
CA SER A 117 1.86 22.96 -21.34
C SER A 117 0.83 22.02 -21.99
N GLN A 118 1.27 20.84 -22.39
CA GLN A 118 0.45 19.80 -23.01
C GLN A 118 -0.16 18.81 -22.00
N LEU A 119 0.14 18.97 -20.71
CA LEU A 119 -0.39 18.12 -19.66
C LEU A 119 -1.72 18.65 -19.11
N SER A 120 -2.62 17.74 -18.78
CA SER A 120 -3.81 18.09 -18.00
C SER A 120 -3.43 18.66 -16.61
N PRO A 121 -4.28 19.49 -15.97
CA PRO A 121 -3.98 20.07 -14.66
C PRO A 121 -3.61 19.04 -13.59
N ALA A 122 -4.26 17.86 -13.61
CA ALA A 122 -3.95 16.77 -12.70
C ALA A 122 -2.54 16.20 -12.95
N ARG A 123 -2.15 16.03 -14.21
CA ARG A 123 -0.81 15.54 -14.58
C ARG A 123 0.28 16.56 -14.35
N GLN A 124 -0.02 17.87 -14.54
CA GLN A 124 0.90 18.93 -14.11
C GLN A 124 1.18 18.90 -12.60
N LEU A 125 0.18 18.56 -11.79
CA LEU A 125 0.38 18.39 -10.35
C LEU A 125 1.26 17.17 -10.05
N SER A 126 0.98 16.00 -10.65
CA SER A 126 1.80 14.80 -10.49
C SER A 126 3.25 15.05 -10.91
N TYR A 127 3.47 15.68 -12.06
CA TYR A 127 4.79 16.11 -12.54
C TYR A 127 5.52 16.96 -11.51
N ARG A 128 4.87 18.02 -11.00
CA ARG A 128 5.49 18.93 -10.02
C ARG A 128 5.82 18.26 -8.70
N LEU A 129 4.96 17.39 -8.21
CA LEU A 129 5.18 16.64 -6.96
C LEU A 129 6.35 15.68 -7.10
N TYR A 130 6.40 14.91 -8.17
CA TYR A 130 7.48 13.96 -8.40
C TYR A 130 8.82 14.68 -8.65
N ARG A 131 8.83 15.75 -9.45
CA ARG A 131 10.01 16.60 -9.64
C ARG A 131 10.54 17.15 -8.32
N LEU A 132 9.65 17.71 -7.48
CA LEU A 132 10.03 18.23 -6.17
C LEU A 132 10.62 17.15 -5.25
N ASP A 133 10.11 15.92 -5.30
CA ASP A 133 10.64 14.80 -4.53
C ASP A 133 12.06 14.43 -4.99
N LEU A 134 12.30 14.35 -6.30
CA LEU A 134 13.63 14.10 -6.85
C LEU A 134 14.62 15.24 -6.50
N GLU A 135 14.21 16.50 -6.64
CA GLU A 135 15.03 17.66 -6.27
C GLU A 135 15.42 17.64 -4.78
N ARG A 136 14.47 17.30 -3.90
CA ARG A 136 14.72 17.14 -2.46
C ARG A 136 15.65 15.97 -2.14
N THR A 137 15.46 14.85 -2.82
CA THR A 137 16.33 13.67 -2.68
C THR A 137 17.77 14.03 -3.03
N LEU A 138 17.98 14.71 -4.16
CA LEU A 138 19.31 15.14 -4.60
C LEU A 138 19.92 16.23 -3.70
N ALA A 139 19.13 17.20 -3.26
CA ALA A 139 19.59 18.20 -2.30
C ALA A 139 19.95 17.59 -0.94
N GLY A 140 19.22 16.55 -0.53
CA GLY A 140 19.48 15.79 0.69
C GLY A 140 20.73 14.92 0.66
N ALA A 141 21.29 14.65 -0.53
CA ALA A 141 22.44 13.76 -0.70
C ALA A 141 23.69 14.21 0.10
N ALA A 142 23.90 15.52 0.21
CA ALA A 142 25.00 16.09 1.00
C ALA A 142 24.86 15.77 2.51
N PHE A 143 23.65 15.49 2.98
CA PHE A 143 23.33 15.27 4.39
C PHE A 143 22.97 13.82 4.69
N ARG A 144 23.19 12.86 3.76
CA ARG A 144 22.76 11.48 3.90
C ARG A 144 23.34 10.76 5.12
N HIS A 145 24.53 11.16 5.56
CA HIS A 145 25.22 10.59 6.73
C HIS A 145 24.89 11.28 8.05
N HIS A 146 24.13 12.40 8.05
CA HIS A 146 23.77 13.13 9.26
C HIS A 146 22.58 12.52 10.01
N ARG A 147 21.94 11.49 9.47
CA ARG A 147 20.84 10.79 10.12
C ARG A 147 21.35 9.56 10.84
N TYR A 148 20.85 9.32 12.04
CA TYR A 148 21.06 8.04 12.71
C TYR A 148 20.41 6.92 11.92
N VAL A 149 21.13 5.80 11.75
CA VAL A 149 20.59 4.58 11.12
C VAL A 149 19.52 3.95 12.01
N ILE A 150 19.80 3.95 13.32
CA ILE A 150 18.92 3.40 14.35
C ILE A 150 18.48 4.52 15.28
N HIS A 151 17.19 4.62 15.54
CA HIS A 151 16.63 5.48 16.57
C HIS A 151 15.51 4.75 17.34
N GLN A 152 15.17 5.24 18.52
CA GLN A 152 14.32 4.55 19.50
C GLN A 152 12.94 4.11 19.00
N PHE A 153 12.37 4.75 17.97
CA PHE A 153 11.04 4.44 17.48
C PHE A 153 11.01 3.61 16.20
N ARG A 154 12.01 3.75 15.36
CA ARG A 154 12.05 3.14 14.03
C ARG A 154 13.49 2.86 13.62
N GLY A 155 13.64 1.91 12.74
CA GLY A 155 14.92 1.62 12.13
C GLY A 155 15.02 0.16 11.69
N PRO A 156 16.12 -0.20 11.09
CA PRO A 156 16.35 -1.55 10.58
C PRO A 156 16.28 -2.64 11.66
N HIS A 157 16.41 -2.30 12.93
CA HIS A 157 16.29 -3.23 14.06
C HIS A 157 14.83 -3.65 14.36
N THR A 158 13.83 -2.88 13.92
CA THR A 158 12.40 -3.17 14.16
C THR A 158 11.63 -3.50 12.89
N SER A 159 12.06 -2.96 11.74
CA SER A 159 11.35 -3.12 10.48
C SER A 159 11.24 -4.58 10.01
N PRO A 160 12.28 -5.42 10.08
CA PRO A 160 12.19 -6.82 9.71
C PRO A 160 11.18 -7.60 10.56
N ILE A 161 11.19 -7.41 11.87
CA ILE A 161 10.26 -8.07 12.79
C ILE A 161 8.82 -7.67 12.45
N SER A 162 8.59 -6.37 12.24
CA SER A 162 7.25 -5.87 11.90
C SER A 162 6.76 -6.43 10.57
N LEU A 163 7.61 -6.52 9.57
CA LEU A 163 7.24 -7.08 8.25
C LEU A 163 6.91 -8.57 8.37
N LEU A 164 7.77 -9.35 9.01
CA LEU A 164 7.59 -10.81 9.14
C LEU A 164 6.33 -11.16 9.95
N VAL A 165 6.01 -10.38 10.97
CA VAL A 165 4.87 -10.68 11.87
C VAL A 165 3.54 -10.16 11.34
N ASN A 166 3.55 -9.00 10.66
CA ASN A 166 2.30 -8.29 10.35
C ASN A 166 1.99 -8.17 8.86
N VAL A 167 2.95 -8.43 7.98
CA VAL A 167 2.83 -8.13 6.53
C VAL A 167 3.03 -9.38 5.67
N HIS A 168 4.05 -10.19 5.97
CA HIS A 168 4.32 -11.39 5.21
C HIS A 168 3.24 -12.44 5.50
N THR A 169 2.27 -12.58 4.60
CA THR A 169 1.20 -13.58 4.71
C THR A 169 1.68 -14.92 4.14
N ILE A 170 1.25 -16.02 4.77
CA ILE A 170 1.56 -17.39 4.34
C ILE A 170 0.24 -18.04 3.92
N ASP A 171 -0.07 -17.99 2.62
CA ASP A 171 -1.27 -18.55 2.01
C ASP A 171 -0.94 -19.79 1.15
N SER A 172 0.34 -20.04 0.88
CA SER A 172 0.85 -21.12 0.05
C SER A 172 2.15 -21.71 0.61
N GLU A 173 2.58 -22.86 0.09
CA GLU A 173 3.88 -23.45 0.40
C GLU A 173 5.03 -22.54 -0.04
N GLN A 174 4.91 -21.90 -1.20
CA GLN A 174 5.89 -20.92 -1.68
C GLN A 174 6.05 -19.75 -0.71
N ASP A 175 4.96 -19.19 -0.18
CA ASP A 175 5.03 -18.11 0.80
C ASP A 175 5.78 -18.54 2.07
N ALA A 176 5.66 -19.81 2.48
CA ALA A 176 6.39 -20.34 3.63
C ALA A 176 7.88 -20.51 3.32
N GLU A 177 8.24 -20.94 2.10
CA GLU A 177 9.62 -21.02 1.63
C GLU A 177 10.26 -19.63 1.57
N ASP A 178 9.55 -18.65 1.02
CA ASP A 178 9.98 -17.24 0.93
C ASP A 178 10.17 -16.63 2.34
N TYR A 179 9.28 -16.97 3.27
CA TYR A 179 9.43 -16.54 4.67
C TYR A 179 10.72 -17.08 5.30
N ILE A 180 11.03 -18.36 5.08
CA ILE A 180 12.26 -18.99 5.58
C ILE A 180 13.48 -18.38 4.90
N ALA A 181 13.43 -18.16 3.58
CA ALA A 181 14.51 -17.53 2.84
C ALA A 181 14.78 -16.11 3.36
N ARG A 182 13.72 -15.33 3.57
CA ARG A 182 13.81 -13.98 4.14
C ARG A 182 14.41 -13.98 5.54
N LEU A 183 14.09 -14.97 6.38
CA LEU A 183 14.74 -15.15 7.70
C LEU A 183 16.24 -15.47 7.55
N ASN A 184 16.60 -16.33 6.61
CA ASN A 184 17.99 -16.72 6.37
C ASN A 184 18.83 -15.56 5.80
N ASN A 185 18.22 -14.61 5.11
CA ASN A 185 18.87 -13.43 4.54
C ASN A 185 18.97 -12.25 5.54
N LEU A 186 18.45 -12.39 6.76
CA LEU A 186 18.56 -11.36 7.79
C LEU A 186 20.00 -11.02 8.20
N PRO A 187 20.93 -11.99 8.35
CA PRO A 187 22.31 -11.66 8.67
C PRO A 187 22.93 -10.69 7.68
N ASP A 188 22.82 -10.94 6.37
CA ASP A 188 23.39 -10.10 5.32
C ASP A 188 22.77 -8.69 5.35
N TYR A 189 21.47 -8.60 5.54
CA TYR A 189 20.77 -7.31 5.73
C TYR A 189 21.34 -6.53 6.94
N PHE A 190 21.59 -7.21 8.06
CA PHE A 190 22.14 -6.55 9.24
C PHE A 190 23.61 -6.20 9.09
N ASP A 191 24.39 -6.95 8.33
CA ASP A 191 25.76 -6.60 7.99
C ASP A 191 25.83 -5.29 7.21
N ASP A 192 24.97 -5.10 6.22
CA ASP A 192 24.80 -3.82 5.50
C ASP A 192 24.40 -2.68 6.46
N VAL A 193 23.48 -2.95 7.38
CA VAL A 193 23.07 -1.96 8.40
C VAL A 193 24.25 -1.55 9.29
N ILE A 194 25.07 -2.51 9.70
CA ILE A 194 26.27 -2.27 10.52
C ILE A 194 27.28 -1.44 9.72
N GLU A 195 27.49 -1.77 8.44
CA GLU A 195 28.32 -0.96 7.56
C GLU A 195 27.83 0.49 7.49
N GLN A 196 26.53 0.70 7.32
CA GLN A 196 25.93 2.04 7.31
C GLN A 196 26.14 2.81 8.63
N ILE A 197 26.14 2.13 9.77
CA ILE A 197 26.47 2.73 11.06
C ILE A 197 27.95 3.13 11.09
N GLN A 198 28.84 2.24 10.67
CA GLN A 198 30.27 2.47 10.65
C GLN A 198 30.65 3.67 9.76
N ILE A 199 30.11 3.73 8.54
CA ILE A 199 30.31 4.88 7.62
C ILE A 199 29.95 6.20 8.29
N ARG A 200 28.86 6.24 9.06
CA ARG A 200 28.43 7.47 9.75
C ARG A 200 29.31 7.81 10.93
N MET A 201 29.78 6.81 11.67
CA MET A 201 30.74 7.03 12.77
C MET A 201 32.07 7.59 12.25
N ASP A 202 32.54 7.12 11.09
CA ASP A 202 33.81 7.57 10.49
C ASP A 202 33.72 8.99 9.92
N LYS A 203 32.50 9.44 9.60
CA LYS A 203 32.27 10.80 9.04
C LYS A 203 31.92 11.85 10.09
N GLY A 204 31.67 11.49 11.32
CA GLY A 204 31.40 12.39 12.43
C GLY A 204 29.95 12.79 12.51
#